data_d4105c86e15ea2aab8a2e8ea369b90fb
#
_entry.id   d4105c86e15ea2aab8a2e8ea369b90fb
#
_cell.length_a   1.000
_cell.length_b   1.000
_cell.length_c   1.000
_cell.angle_alpha   90.00
_cell.angle_beta   90.00
_cell.angle_gamma   90.00
#
_symmetry.space_group_name_H-M   'P 1'
#
loop_
_entity.id
_entity.type
_entity.pdbx_description
1 polymer ?
#
loop_
_entity_poly.entity_id
_entity_poly.type
_entity_poly.pdbx_seq_one_letter_code
_entity_poly.pdbx_strand_id
1 'polypeptide(L)'
;MANSNLTNARNAKNDEFYTQYQDIEKEILAYAEYNPEVFRDKTILMPCDDPEWSNFTKYFAQNFERLGLKKLISTSYAPDSKNYKNKYQPTLFETNDPQFDENKSVKNGKIFILERDKTGDGKIDVNDLEWHYLEGDGDYRSKEITSLRDEADFIITNPPFSLFRDFLAWIVAADKQFVIIGNMNAITYKEVFPLIKNDKMWLGNGFHAGNAYFSTPFAKEYADGVYNSETGLVKFRNVCWFTNIDHGRRHRPLTLMTMDANLRFSKHKEIKGKTEYDRYDNYDAIEVPFTDSIPSDYDGVMGVPISFLDKYCPEQFEILGTSDNGIIDDKYKLTPGLTNKFVEDYYKSGGTGSYKEGNPTAGYYQDQVAKMAYKRIFIKHKSVTI
;
A
#
# COMPACT_ATOMS: atom_id res chain seq x y z
N MET A 1 -14.19 13.33 2.36
CA MET A 1 -15.26 12.33 2.09
C MET A 1 -14.72 10.95 1.75
N ALA A 2 -13.58 10.79 1.04
CA ALA A 2 -13.03 9.46 0.72
C ALA A 2 -12.64 8.60 1.94
N ASN A 3 -12.21 9.20 3.06
CA ASN A 3 -11.85 8.46 4.28
C ASN A 3 -13.06 7.91 5.05
N SER A 4 -14.26 8.47 4.87
CA SER A 4 -15.46 8.00 5.56
C SER A 4 -15.92 6.63 5.01
N ASN A 5 -15.74 6.37 3.72
CA ASN A 5 -16.21 5.13 3.10
C ASN A 5 -15.38 3.91 3.54
N LEU A 6 -14.04 4.04 3.59
CA LEU A 6 -13.18 2.98 4.14
C LEU A 6 -13.40 2.78 5.64
N THR A 7 -13.67 3.86 6.39
CA THR A 7 -14.02 3.77 7.80
C THR A 7 -15.38 3.10 8.01
N ASN A 8 -16.35 3.39 7.15
CA ASN A 8 -17.67 2.76 7.20
C ASN A 8 -17.58 1.28 6.80
N ALA A 9 -16.83 0.92 5.76
CA ALA A 9 -16.57 -0.46 5.38
C ALA A 9 -15.89 -1.24 6.51
N ARG A 10 -14.88 -0.66 7.15
CA ARG A 10 -14.21 -1.22 8.31
C ARG A 10 -15.17 -1.45 9.48
N ASN A 11 -16.01 -0.47 9.80
CA ASN A 11 -16.96 -0.56 10.91
C ASN A 11 -18.08 -1.59 10.64
N ALA A 12 -18.45 -1.75 9.36
CA ALA A 12 -19.41 -2.75 8.93
C ALA A 12 -18.77 -4.14 8.71
N LYS A 13 -17.42 -4.27 8.82
CA LYS A 13 -16.63 -5.45 8.46
C LYS A 13 -16.85 -5.89 7.00
N ASN A 14 -17.13 -4.95 6.10
CA ASN A 14 -17.37 -5.14 4.67
C ASN A 14 -16.13 -4.67 3.90
N ASP A 15 -14.94 -5.15 4.23
CA ASP A 15 -13.66 -4.72 3.64
C ASP A 15 -13.03 -5.77 2.70
N GLU A 16 -13.86 -6.62 2.10
CA GLU A 16 -13.46 -7.51 1.00
C GLU A 16 -13.49 -6.78 -0.34
N PHE A 17 -12.32 -6.61 -0.93
CA PHE A 17 -12.11 -5.94 -2.20
C PHE A 17 -11.26 -6.81 -3.12
N TYR A 18 -11.80 -7.18 -4.27
CA TYR A 18 -11.08 -7.99 -5.25
C TYR A 18 -10.40 -7.08 -6.27
N THR A 19 -9.08 -7.19 -6.32
CA THR A 19 -8.21 -6.39 -7.21
C THR A 19 -8.43 -6.80 -8.66
N GLN A 20 -8.38 -5.83 -9.59
CA GLN A 20 -8.52 -6.11 -11.01
C GLN A 20 -7.29 -6.84 -11.55
N TYR A 21 -7.51 -7.80 -12.44
CA TYR A 21 -6.44 -8.61 -13.05
C TYR A 21 -5.33 -7.75 -13.68
N GLN A 22 -5.72 -6.71 -14.42
CA GLN A 22 -4.77 -5.82 -15.09
C GLN A 22 -3.88 -5.02 -14.12
N ASP A 23 -4.39 -4.69 -12.94
CA ASP A 23 -3.60 -3.99 -11.92
C ASP A 23 -2.57 -4.94 -11.29
N ILE A 24 -2.94 -6.21 -11.08
CA ILE A 24 -2.03 -7.26 -10.61
C ILE A 24 -0.95 -7.52 -11.66
N GLU A 25 -1.35 -7.73 -12.91
CA GLU A 25 -0.43 -7.98 -14.02
C GLU A 25 0.60 -6.85 -14.15
N LYS A 26 0.15 -5.59 -14.18
CA LYS A 26 1.03 -4.42 -14.27
C LYS A 26 2.03 -4.36 -13.11
N GLU A 27 1.58 -4.66 -11.91
CA GLU A 27 2.43 -4.63 -10.72
C GLU A 27 3.48 -5.75 -10.78
N ILE A 28 3.07 -6.98 -10.99
CA ILE A 28 3.97 -8.16 -11.00
C ILE A 28 4.95 -8.12 -12.17
N LEU A 29 4.51 -7.65 -13.35
CA LEU A 29 5.40 -7.47 -14.50
C LEU A 29 6.54 -6.50 -14.21
N ALA A 30 6.31 -5.43 -13.44
CA ALA A 30 7.36 -4.48 -13.11
C ALA A 30 8.53 -5.10 -12.33
N TYR A 31 8.25 -6.11 -11.50
CA TYR A 31 9.29 -6.88 -10.80
C TYR A 31 10.02 -7.84 -11.74
N ALA A 32 9.25 -8.59 -12.55
CA ALA A 32 9.81 -9.55 -13.50
C ALA A 32 10.61 -8.87 -14.64
N GLU A 33 10.24 -7.67 -15.07
CA GLU A 33 11.01 -6.87 -16.04
C GLU A 33 12.33 -6.37 -15.44
N TYR A 34 12.35 -6.03 -14.16
CA TYR A 34 13.56 -5.59 -13.47
C TYR A 34 14.50 -6.75 -13.15
N ASN A 35 13.94 -7.87 -12.68
CA ASN A 35 14.65 -9.12 -12.42
C ASN A 35 13.84 -10.30 -12.94
N PRO A 36 14.13 -10.85 -14.13
CA PRO A 36 13.37 -11.97 -14.71
C PRO A 36 13.36 -13.25 -13.87
N GLU A 37 14.31 -13.41 -12.96
CA GLU A 37 14.45 -14.59 -12.12
C GLU A 37 13.80 -14.39 -10.73
N VAL A 38 13.15 -13.26 -10.47
CA VAL A 38 12.65 -12.90 -9.13
C VAL A 38 11.68 -13.94 -8.55
N PHE A 39 10.87 -14.56 -9.40
CA PHE A 39 9.87 -15.58 -9.00
C PHE A 39 10.30 -17.02 -9.29
N ARG A 40 11.43 -17.23 -10.00
CA ARG A 40 11.87 -18.58 -10.38
C ARG A 40 12.17 -19.45 -9.17
N ASP A 41 11.66 -20.69 -9.22
CA ASP A 41 11.79 -21.70 -8.14
C ASP A 41 11.27 -21.23 -6.76
N LYS A 42 10.32 -20.27 -6.76
CA LYS A 42 9.74 -19.67 -5.56
C LYS A 42 8.35 -20.21 -5.24
N THR A 43 8.07 -20.26 -3.94
CA THR A 43 6.75 -20.56 -3.39
C THR A 43 6.05 -19.26 -3.03
N ILE A 44 4.84 -19.04 -3.59
CA ILE A 44 4.00 -17.88 -3.30
C ILE A 44 2.83 -18.31 -2.42
N LEU A 45 2.59 -17.60 -1.33
CA LEU A 45 1.39 -17.74 -0.51
C LEU A 45 0.49 -16.51 -0.68
N MET A 46 -0.79 -16.76 -0.91
CA MET A 46 -1.87 -15.78 -1.00
C MET A 46 -2.93 -16.09 0.07
N PRO A 47 -2.76 -15.60 1.32
CA PRO A 47 -3.55 -16.08 2.47
C PRO A 47 -4.94 -15.45 2.60
N CYS A 48 -5.34 -14.59 1.68
CA CYS A 48 -6.66 -13.93 1.67
C CYS A 48 -7.35 -14.03 0.30
N ASP A 49 -6.96 -14.99 -0.53
CA ASP A 49 -7.30 -15.02 -1.95
C ASP A 49 -7.95 -16.34 -2.35
N ASP A 50 -9.27 -16.40 -2.19
CA ASP A 50 -10.09 -17.50 -2.69
C ASP A 50 -10.03 -17.54 -4.24
N PRO A 51 -9.59 -18.64 -4.88
CA PRO A 51 -9.47 -18.74 -6.33
C PRO A 51 -10.77 -18.51 -7.11
N GLU A 52 -11.92 -18.75 -6.52
CA GLU A 52 -13.20 -18.49 -7.16
C GLU A 52 -13.41 -16.99 -7.42
N TRP A 53 -12.89 -16.14 -6.55
CA TRP A 53 -13.12 -14.70 -6.58
C TRP A 53 -11.85 -13.89 -6.84
N SER A 54 -10.68 -14.35 -6.34
CA SER A 54 -9.44 -13.61 -6.43
C SER A 54 -8.80 -13.69 -7.81
N ASN A 55 -8.49 -12.53 -8.36
CA ASN A 55 -7.68 -12.43 -9.56
C ASN A 55 -6.18 -12.67 -9.30
N PHE A 56 -5.71 -12.64 -8.05
CA PHE A 56 -4.33 -13.00 -7.72
C PHE A 56 -4.05 -14.46 -8.04
N THR A 57 -4.88 -15.37 -7.52
CA THR A 57 -4.73 -16.80 -7.79
C THR A 57 -4.83 -17.10 -9.29
N LYS A 58 -5.80 -16.47 -9.97
CA LYS A 58 -5.97 -16.63 -11.43
C LYS A 58 -4.73 -16.15 -12.19
N TYR A 59 -4.19 -14.98 -11.84
CA TYR A 59 -3.02 -14.43 -12.50
C TYR A 59 -1.79 -15.35 -12.34
N PHE A 60 -1.47 -15.75 -11.11
CA PHE A 60 -0.29 -16.56 -10.85
C PHE A 60 -0.43 -17.98 -11.41
N ALA A 61 -1.62 -18.57 -11.36
CA ALA A 61 -1.86 -19.87 -11.98
C ALA A 61 -1.69 -19.84 -13.50
N GLN A 62 -2.25 -18.85 -14.19
CA GLN A 62 -2.10 -18.67 -15.64
C GLN A 62 -0.66 -18.34 -16.08
N ASN A 63 0.15 -17.79 -15.19
CA ASN A 63 1.53 -17.42 -15.49
C ASN A 63 2.54 -18.30 -14.75
N PHE A 64 2.12 -19.42 -14.20
CA PHE A 64 2.95 -20.31 -13.37
C PHE A 64 4.25 -20.70 -14.05
N GLU A 65 4.16 -21.26 -15.26
CA GLU A 65 5.33 -21.68 -16.05
C GLU A 65 6.16 -20.47 -16.52
N ARG A 66 5.50 -19.40 -16.99
CA ARG A 66 6.20 -18.20 -17.46
C ARG A 66 7.03 -17.54 -16.36
N LEU A 67 6.53 -17.52 -15.13
CA LEU A 67 7.25 -16.99 -13.97
C LEU A 67 8.23 -18.02 -13.37
N GLY A 68 8.17 -19.28 -13.81
CA GLY A 68 8.99 -20.37 -13.33
C GLY A 68 8.75 -20.72 -11.86
N LEU A 69 7.49 -20.59 -11.38
CA LEU A 69 7.16 -20.84 -9.99
C LEU A 69 7.41 -22.29 -9.60
N LYS A 70 7.81 -22.49 -8.33
CA LYS A 70 7.89 -23.82 -7.73
C LYS A 70 6.53 -24.28 -7.21
N LYS A 71 5.82 -23.37 -6.51
CA LYS A 71 4.55 -23.70 -5.85
C LYS A 71 3.71 -22.44 -5.65
N LEU A 72 2.42 -22.56 -5.86
CA LEU A 72 1.43 -21.55 -5.55
C LEU A 72 0.50 -22.07 -4.47
N ILE A 73 0.29 -21.32 -3.42
CA ILE A 73 -0.62 -21.63 -2.31
C ILE A 73 -1.59 -20.46 -2.16
N SER A 74 -2.88 -20.75 -2.21
CA SER A 74 -3.93 -19.77 -1.95
C SER A 74 -4.84 -20.30 -0.86
N THR A 75 -5.33 -19.42 0.04
CA THR A 75 -6.26 -19.84 1.08
C THR A 75 -7.47 -18.92 1.12
N SER A 76 -8.62 -19.49 1.46
CA SER A 76 -9.85 -18.75 1.70
C SER A 76 -10.20 -18.74 3.18
N TYR A 77 -10.94 -17.69 3.58
CA TYR A 77 -11.51 -17.57 4.91
C TYR A 77 -12.90 -18.22 4.95
N ALA A 78 -13.21 -18.94 6.03
CA ALA A 78 -14.49 -19.67 6.15
C ALA A 78 -15.70 -18.71 6.05
N PRO A 79 -16.77 -19.08 5.34
CA PRO A 79 -17.97 -18.25 5.19
C PRO A 79 -18.62 -17.82 6.52
N ASP A 80 -18.71 -18.71 7.51
CA ASP A 80 -19.28 -18.40 8.83
C ASP A 80 -18.47 -17.36 9.61
N SER A 81 -17.16 -17.29 9.36
CA SER A 81 -16.27 -16.30 9.96
C SER A 81 -16.36 -14.94 9.26
N LYS A 82 -16.98 -14.91 8.07
CA LYS A 82 -17.30 -13.69 7.33
C LYS A 82 -18.66 -13.15 7.78
N ASN A 83 -18.77 -11.88 8.07
CA ASN A 83 -20.05 -11.27 8.46
C ASN A 83 -20.92 -10.94 7.24
N TYR A 84 -21.26 -11.95 6.43
CA TYR A 84 -22.20 -11.76 5.33
C TYR A 84 -23.64 -11.65 5.84
N LYS A 85 -24.38 -10.66 5.33
CA LYS A 85 -25.84 -10.57 5.53
C LYS A 85 -26.60 -11.66 4.78
N ASN A 86 -25.98 -12.25 3.77
CA ASN A 86 -26.55 -13.33 2.94
C ASN A 86 -25.90 -14.66 3.31
N LYS A 87 -26.71 -15.71 3.44
CA LYS A 87 -26.20 -17.05 3.66
C LYS A 87 -25.32 -17.47 2.46
N TYR A 88 -24.14 -17.98 2.75
CA TYR A 88 -23.29 -18.63 1.79
C TYR A 88 -24.08 -19.74 1.08
N GLN A 89 -23.96 -19.79 -0.24
CA GLN A 89 -24.49 -20.88 -1.07
C GLN A 89 -23.30 -21.47 -1.83
N PRO A 90 -22.97 -22.75 -1.59
CA PRO A 90 -21.92 -23.41 -2.35
C PRO A 90 -22.24 -23.41 -3.85
N THR A 91 -21.20 -23.27 -4.66
CA THR A 91 -21.34 -23.31 -6.11
C THR A 91 -21.64 -24.76 -6.58
N LEU A 92 -22.15 -24.92 -7.81
CA LEU A 92 -22.34 -26.23 -8.41
C LEU A 92 -21.02 -27.01 -8.57
N PHE A 93 -19.89 -26.28 -8.71
CA PHE A 93 -18.57 -26.91 -8.76
C PHE A 93 -18.20 -27.51 -7.42
N GLU A 94 -18.42 -26.78 -6.32
CA GLU A 94 -18.15 -27.28 -4.97
C GLU A 94 -19.02 -28.48 -4.65
N THR A 95 -20.34 -28.42 -4.91
CA THR A 95 -21.27 -29.49 -4.58
C THR A 95 -21.07 -30.79 -5.38
N ASN A 96 -20.46 -30.69 -6.57
CA ASN A 96 -20.13 -31.81 -7.41
C ASN A 96 -18.74 -32.41 -7.13
N ASP A 97 -17.91 -31.76 -6.34
CA ASP A 97 -16.59 -32.27 -6.00
C ASP A 97 -16.71 -33.41 -4.97
N PRO A 98 -16.00 -34.55 -5.16
CA PRO A 98 -16.01 -35.66 -4.21
C PRO A 98 -15.54 -35.29 -2.79
N GLN A 99 -14.80 -34.18 -2.63
CA GLN A 99 -14.31 -33.68 -1.33
C GLN A 99 -15.33 -32.77 -0.63
N PHE A 100 -16.45 -32.43 -1.28
CA PHE A 100 -17.44 -31.53 -0.70
C PHE A 100 -18.03 -32.09 0.60
N ASP A 101 -17.99 -31.30 1.64
CA ASP A 101 -18.60 -31.54 2.94
C ASP A 101 -19.39 -30.29 3.34
N GLU A 102 -20.72 -30.42 3.41
CA GLU A 102 -21.62 -29.32 3.68
C GLU A 102 -21.30 -28.59 5.03
N ASN A 103 -20.88 -29.35 6.04
CA ASN A 103 -20.53 -28.77 7.35
C ASN A 103 -19.19 -28.04 7.31
N LYS A 104 -18.20 -28.58 6.61
CA LYS A 104 -16.89 -27.97 6.48
C LYS A 104 -16.91 -26.78 5.56
N SER A 105 -17.70 -26.80 4.48
CA SER A 105 -17.80 -25.71 3.52
C SER A 105 -18.16 -24.36 4.14
N VAL A 106 -18.82 -24.38 5.29
CA VAL A 106 -19.28 -23.19 6.02
C VAL A 106 -18.31 -22.78 7.12
N LYS A 107 -17.69 -23.75 7.80
CA LYS A 107 -16.89 -23.52 9.04
C LYS A 107 -15.40 -23.51 8.84
N ASN A 108 -14.92 -24.16 7.77
CA ASN A 108 -13.50 -24.31 7.50
C ASN A 108 -13.08 -23.43 6.33
N GLY A 109 -11.89 -22.86 6.41
CA GLY A 109 -11.22 -22.28 5.25
C GLY A 109 -10.84 -23.37 4.26
N LYS A 110 -10.45 -22.97 3.05
CA LYS A 110 -9.93 -23.87 2.03
C LYS A 110 -8.50 -23.49 1.68
N ILE A 111 -7.70 -24.48 1.33
CA ILE A 111 -6.38 -24.29 0.75
C ILE A 111 -6.38 -24.84 -0.67
N PHE A 112 -5.76 -24.11 -1.58
CA PHE A 112 -5.57 -24.43 -2.98
C PHE A 112 -4.08 -24.45 -3.28
N ILE A 113 -3.62 -25.49 -3.96
CA ILE A 113 -2.21 -25.73 -4.24
C ILE A 113 -2.06 -26.00 -5.74
N LEU A 114 -1.10 -25.31 -6.36
CA LEU A 114 -0.65 -25.57 -7.72
C LEU A 114 0.85 -25.82 -7.68
N GLU A 115 1.28 -26.99 -8.15
CA GLU A 115 2.67 -27.41 -8.08
C GLU A 115 3.09 -28.25 -9.30
N ARG A 116 2.16 -28.88 -9.98
CA ARG A 116 2.43 -29.81 -11.08
C ARG A 116 1.24 -29.92 -12.04
N ASP A 117 1.53 -30.36 -13.27
CA ASP A 117 0.52 -30.81 -14.21
C ASP A 117 -0.19 -32.07 -13.67
N LYS A 118 -1.44 -31.89 -13.28
CA LYS A 118 -2.30 -32.95 -12.77
C LYS A 118 -3.23 -33.50 -13.85
N THR A 119 -3.65 -32.63 -14.77
CA THR A 119 -4.53 -32.99 -15.90
C THR A 119 -3.80 -33.81 -16.95
N GLY A 120 -2.47 -33.74 -17.02
CA GLY A 120 -1.63 -34.47 -17.97
C GLY A 120 -1.67 -33.89 -19.38
N ASP A 121 -2.04 -32.61 -19.51
CA ASP A 121 -2.13 -31.93 -20.81
C ASP A 121 -0.81 -31.29 -21.24
N GLY A 122 0.24 -31.35 -20.39
CA GLY A 122 1.57 -30.81 -20.62
C GLY A 122 1.71 -29.36 -20.27
N LYS A 123 0.78 -28.80 -19.51
CA LYS A 123 0.81 -27.43 -18.97
C LYS A 123 0.50 -27.43 -17.48
N ILE A 124 0.90 -26.39 -16.80
CA ILE A 124 0.52 -26.14 -15.40
C ILE A 124 -0.32 -24.86 -15.36
N ASP A 125 -1.60 -24.99 -15.07
CA ASP A 125 -2.52 -23.86 -15.06
C ASP A 125 -3.64 -24.01 -13.98
N VAL A 126 -4.66 -23.17 -14.06
CA VAL A 126 -5.77 -23.14 -13.10
C VAL A 126 -6.52 -24.48 -12.99
N ASN A 127 -6.47 -25.32 -14.03
CA ASN A 127 -7.16 -26.63 -14.04
C ASN A 127 -6.43 -27.68 -13.20
N ASP A 128 -5.17 -27.42 -12.84
CA ASP A 128 -4.34 -28.30 -12.02
C ASP A 128 -4.37 -27.95 -10.53
N LEU A 129 -5.16 -26.94 -10.13
CA LEU A 129 -5.34 -26.56 -8.73
C LEU A 129 -5.96 -27.72 -7.93
N GLU A 130 -5.22 -28.18 -6.94
CA GLU A 130 -5.73 -29.12 -5.94
C GLU A 130 -6.24 -28.33 -4.73
N TRP A 131 -7.34 -28.75 -4.12
CA TRP A 131 -7.85 -28.10 -2.93
C TRP A 131 -8.27 -29.07 -1.84
N HIS A 132 -8.26 -28.62 -0.60
CA HIS A 132 -8.86 -29.33 0.54
C HIS A 132 -9.26 -28.32 1.62
N TYR A 133 -10.04 -28.78 2.60
CA TYR A 133 -10.39 -27.98 3.74
C TYR A 133 -9.21 -27.82 4.69
N LEU A 134 -9.02 -26.62 5.21
CA LEU A 134 -8.15 -26.36 6.34
C LEU A 134 -8.77 -26.96 7.61
N GLU A 135 -7.95 -27.17 8.65
CA GLU A 135 -8.47 -27.58 9.96
C GLU A 135 -9.23 -26.44 10.64
N GLY A 136 -8.77 -25.21 10.45
CA GLY A 136 -9.35 -23.98 10.98
C GLY A 136 -10.18 -23.19 9.95
N ASP A 137 -10.53 -21.98 10.32
CA ASP A 137 -11.33 -21.04 9.51
C ASP A 137 -10.53 -20.31 8.44
N GLY A 138 -9.22 -20.51 8.35
CA GLY A 138 -8.34 -19.84 7.41
C GLY A 138 -7.81 -18.46 7.89
N ASP A 139 -7.98 -18.13 9.17
CA ASP A 139 -7.37 -16.91 9.73
C ASP A 139 -5.84 -16.95 9.56
N TYR A 140 -5.27 -15.91 8.97
CA TYR A 140 -3.82 -15.83 8.71
C TYR A 140 -2.97 -15.96 9.98
N ARG A 141 -3.53 -15.67 11.16
CA ARG A 141 -2.87 -15.78 12.47
C ARG A 141 -2.87 -17.20 13.01
N SER A 142 -3.63 -18.12 12.42
CA SER A 142 -3.67 -19.52 12.85
C SER A 142 -2.29 -20.17 12.69
N LYS A 143 -2.04 -21.23 13.45
CA LYS A 143 -0.79 -22.00 13.33
C LYS A 143 -0.63 -22.61 11.94
N GLU A 144 -1.74 -23.07 11.35
CA GLU A 144 -1.78 -23.67 10.03
C GLU A 144 -1.32 -22.68 8.96
N ILE A 145 -1.94 -21.51 8.87
CA ILE A 145 -1.55 -20.48 7.89
C ILE A 145 -0.16 -19.91 8.19
N THR A 146 0.22 -19.79 9.48
CA THR A 146 1.57 -19.38 9.86
C THR A 146 2.62 -20.39 9.38
N SER A 147 2.34 -21.70 9.42
CA SER A 147 3.24 -22.72 8.86
C SER A 147 3.39 -22.57 7.34
N LEU A 148 2.29 -22.29 6.62
CA LEU A 148 2.34 -22.01 5.18
C LEU A 148 3.13 -20.74 4.87
N ARG A 149 3.01 -19.68 5.70
CA ARG A 149 3.85 -18.47 5.58
C ARG A 149 5.33 -18.83 5.72
N ASP A 150 5.67 -19.65 6.70
CA ASP A 150 7.06 -19.99 6.97
C ASP A 150 7.67 -20.84 5.83
N GLU A 151 6.87 -21.66 5.16
CA GLU A 151 7.24 -22.40 3.92
C GLU A 151 7.44 -21.47 2.72
N ALA A 152 6.60 -20.42 2.58
CA ALA A 152 6.59 -19.55 1.41
C ALA A 152 7.83 -18.63 1.32
N ASP A 153 8.25 -18.32 0.09
CA ASP A 153 9.23 -17.27 -0.18
C ASP A 153 8.56 -15.88 -0.22
N PHE A 154 7.34 -15.83 -0.80
CA PHE A 154 6.59 -14.60 -1.02
C PHE A 154 5.20 -14.64 -0.42
N ILE A 155 4.76 -13.50 0.13
CA ILE A 155 3.37 -13.25 0.51
C ILE A 155 2.81 -12.18 -0.44
N ILE A 156 1.87 -12.57 -1.31
CA ILE A 156 1.30 -11.67 -2.31
C ILE A 156 -0.22 -11.71 -2.21
N THR A 157 -0.85 -10.60 -1.79
CA THR A 157 -2.30 -10.59 -1.52
C THR A 157 -2.85 -9.18 -1.35
N ASN A 158 -4.18 -9.07 -1.36
CA ASN A 158 -4.90 -7.90 -0.91
C ASN A 158 -5.51 -8.18 0.48
N PRO A 159 -4.79 -7.88 1.59
CA PRO A 159 -5.33 -8.14 2.92
C PRO A 159 -6.48 -7.19 3.25
N PRO A 160 -7.39 -7.57 4.17
CA PRO A 160 -8.39 -6.65 4.67
C PRO A 160 -7.75 -5.35 5.20
N PHE A 161 -8.20 -4.19 4.72
CA PHE A 161 -7.58 -2.90 5.07
C PHE A 161 -7.62 -2.60 6.58
N SER A 162 -8.60 -3.11 7.28
CA SER A 162 -8.71 -2.98 8.74
C SER A 162 -7.59 -3.71 9.49
N LEU A 163 -7.03 -4.76 8.91
CA LEU A 163 -6.01 -5.62 9.51
C LEU A 163 -4.59 -5.33 8.97
N PHE A 164 -4.42 -4.33 8.11
CA PHE A 164 -3.17 -4.06 7.41
C PHE A 164 -1.92 -4.03 8.32
N ARG A 165 -2.01 -3.37 9.48
CA ARG A 165 -0.85 -3.27 10.40
C ARG A 165 -0.45 -4.60 11.00
N ASP A 166 -1.43 -5.36 11.46
CA ASP A 166 -1.20 -6.67 12.08
C ASP A 166 -0.71 -7.67 11.03
N PHE A 167 -1.28 -7.59 9.82
CA PHE A 167 -0.88 -8.42 8.69
C PHE A 167 0.56 -8.12 8.24
N LEU A 168 0.93 -6.85 8.09
CA LEU A 168 2.31 -6.46 7.77
C LEU A 168 3.29 -6.91 8.85
N ALA A 169 2.95 -6.73 10.13
CA ALA A 169 3.78 -7.20 11.23
C ALA A 169 3.99 -8.73 11.19
N TRP A 170 2.93 -9.49 10.85
CA TRP A 170 3.00 -10.94 10.69
C TRP A 170 3.95 -11.37 9.55
N ILE A 171 3.98 -10.63 8.43
CA ILE A 171 4.91 -10.88 7.31
C ILE A 171 6.36 -10.56 7.73
N VAL A 172 6.56 -9.35 8.28
CA VAL A 172 7.89 -8.84 8.63
C VAL A 172 8.55 -9.69 9.72
N ALA A 173 7.76 -10.20 10.67
CA ALA A 173 8.27 -11.10 11.72
C ALA A 173 8.89 -12.39 11.18
N ALA A 174 8.53 -12.82 9.98
CA ALA A 174 9.06 -14.01 9.30
C ALA A 174 10.08 -13.68 8.20
N ASP A 175 10.48 -12.41 8.07
CA ASP A 175 11.44 -11.92 7.06
C ASP A 175 11.07 -12.36 5.63
N LYS A 176 9.78 -12.32 5.29
CA LYS A 176 9.29 -12.74 3.97
C LYS A 176 9.31 -11.57 2.97
N GLN A 177 9.53 -11.93 1.70
CA GLN A 177 9.25 -10.99 0.61
C GLN A 177 7.76 -10.84 0.41
N PHE A 178 7.31 -9.65 0.01
CA PHE A 178 5.87 -9.41 -0.10
C PHE A 178 5.49 -8.36 -1.14
N VAL A 179 4.25 -8.49 -1.64
CA VAL A 179 3.52 -7.47 -2.40
C VAL A 179 2.11 -7.43 -1.85
N ILE A 180 1.76 -6.36 -1.14
CA ILE A 180 0.44 -6.22 -0.51
C ILE A 180 -0.19 -4.87 -0.81
N ILE A 181 -1.52 -4.82 -0.81
CA ILE A 181 -2.28 -3.59 -1.03
C ILE A 181 -2.65 -2.96 0.32
N GLY A 182 -2.56 -1.65 0.40
CA GLY A 182 -2.95 -0.92 1.59
C GLY A 182 -3.28 0.54 1.33
N ASN A 183 -3.77 1.23 2.36
CA ASN A 183 -4.03 2.66 2.29
C ASN A 183 -2.71 3.44 2.35
N MET A 184 -2.51 4.40 1.46
CA MET A 184 -1.30 5.24 1.41
C MET A 184 -1.03 5.98 2.73
N ASN A 185 -2.07 6.30 3.51
CA ASN A 185 -1.88 6.91 4.83
C ASN A 185 -1.13 5.99 5.81
N ALA A 186 -1.08 4.68 5.55
CA ALA A 186 -0.31 3.74 6.38
C ALA A 186 1.20 4.07 6.39
N ILE A 187 1.71 4.75 5.37
CA ILE A 187 3.09 5.24 5.30
C ILE A 187 3.52 5.93 6.60
N THR A 188 2.62 6.71 7.21
CA THR A 188 2.93 7.50 8.41
C THR A 188 2.65 6.76 9.73
N TYR A 189 2.23 5.50 9.69
CA TYR A 189 2.05 4.73 10.91
C TYR A 189 3.42 4.43 11.56
N LYS A 190 3.44 4.43 12.89
CA LYS A 190 4.69 4.21 13.67
C LYS A 190 5.32 2.83 13.43
N GLU A 191 4.52 1.85 13.02
CA GLU A 191 4.97 0.49 12.68
C GLU A 191 5.47 0.40 11.23
N VAL A 192 4.99 1.28 10.33
CA VAL A 192 5.22 1.24 8.89
C VAL A 192 6.38 2.15 8.47
N PHE A 193 6.36 3.40 8.94
CA PHE A 193 7.34 4.40 8.51
C PHE A 193 8.81 3.97 8.76
N PRO A 194 9.17 3.34 9.89
CA PRO A 194 10.54 2.87 10.10
C PRO A 194 11.01 1.85 9.06
N LEU A 195 10.11 1.02 8.52
CA LEU A 195 10.44 0.09 7.44
C LEU A 195 10.80 0.84 6.14
N ILE A 196 10.05 1.89 5.82
CA ILE A 196 10.29 2.73 4.64
C ILE A 196 11.60 3.51 4.82
N LYS A 197 11.79 4.17 5.97
CA LYS A 197 12.99 4.96 6.27
C LYS A 197 14.26 4.13 6.21
N ASN A 198 14.21 2.88 6.69
CA ASN A 198 15.36 1.98 6.76
C ASN A 198 15.49 1.09 5.51
N ASP A 199 14.81 1.42 4.43
CA ASP A 199 14.88 0.71 3.17
C ASP A 199 14.56 -0.80 3.28
N LYS A 200 13.55 -1.12 4.11
CA LYS A 200 13.01 -2.47 4.31
C LYS A 200 11.67 -2.68 3.62
N MET A 201 11.05 -1.61 3.15
CA MET A 201 9.79 -1.59 2.43
C MET A 201 9.68 -0.29 1.63
N TRP A 202 9.03 -0.34 0.50
CA TRP A 202 8.73 0.82 -0.37
C TRP A 202 7.38 0.66 -1.07
N LEU A 203 6.99 1.66 -1.85
CA LEU A 203 5.80 1.59 -2.68
C LEU A 203 6.12 0.84 -3.98
N GLY A 204 5.16 0.03 -4.44
CA GLY A 204 5.26 -0.70 -5.69
C GLY A 204 5.09 0.17 -6.93
N ASN A 205 4.90 -0.48 -8.09
CA ASN A 205 4.78 0.20 -9.39
C ASN A 205 3.51 1.08 -9.50
N GLY A 206 2.46 0.77 -8.75
CA GLY A 206 1.29 1.61 -8.54
C GLY A 206 0.13 1.36 -9.50
N PHE A 207 -1.04 1.82 -9.09
CA PHE A 207 -2.28 1.72 -9.87
C PHE A 207 -2.30 2.71 -11.04
N HIS A 208 -3.15 2.42 -12.04
CA HIS A 208 -3.30 3.31 -13.20
C HIS A 208 -3.86 4.67 -12.76
N ALA A 209 -3.16 5.75 -13.13
CA ALA A 209 -3.53 7.13 -12.78
C ALA A 209 -3.81 7.37 -11.28
N GLY A 210 -3.20 6.56 -10.39
CA GLY A 210 -3.34 6.69 -8.94
C GLY A 210 -4.72 6.32 -8.38
N ASN A 211 -5.56 5.61 -9.16
CA ASN A 211 -6.86 5.12 -8.72
C ASN A 211 -6.85 3.60 -8.70
N ALA A 212 -7.36 3.03 -7.61
CA ALA A 212 -7.60 1.60 -7.48
C ALA A 212 -9.09 1.30 -7.69
N TYR A 213 -9.38 0.32 -8.53
CA TYR A 213 -10.73 -0.16 -8.81
C TYR A 213 -10.87 -1.59 -8.32
N PHE A 214 -11.91 -1.84 -7.55
CA PHE A 214 -12.17 -3.15 -6.97
C PHE A 214 -13.57 -3.63 -7.29
N SER A 215 -13.75 -4.93 -7.44
CA SER A 215 -15.06 -5.55 -7.29
C SER A 215 -15.28 -5.91 -5.82
N THR A 216 -16.51 -5.87 -5.38
CA THR A 216 -16.92 -6.29 -4.03
C THR A 216 -18.38 -6.71 -4.03
N PRO A 217 -18.78 -7.71 -3.22
CA PRO A 217 -20.18 -8.10 -3.06
C PRO A 217 -21.06 -6.93 -2.55
N PHE A 218 -20.45 -5.94 -1.93
CA PHE A 218 -21.11 -4.79 -1.31
C PHE A 218 -21.08 -3.52 -2.18
N ALA A 219 -20.76 -3.64 -3.47
CA ALA A 219 -20.54 -2.50 -4.37
C ALA A 219 -21.70 -1.47 -4.34
N LYS A 220 -22.94 -1.95 -4.28
CA LYS A 220 -24.16 -1.11 -4.27
C LYS A 220 -24.40 -0.34 -2.95
N GLU A 221 -23.65 -0.64 -1.89
CA GLU A 221 -23.71 0.07 -0.61
C GLU A 221 -22.87 1.39 -0.64
N TYR A 222 -22.07 1.59 -1.70
CA TYR A 222 -21.23 2.77 -1.88
C TYR A 222 -21.99 3.90 -2.57
N ALA A 223 -21.65 5.14 -2.19
CA ALA A 223 -22.24 6.34 -2.75
C ALA A 223 -21.90 6.53 -4.23
N ASP A 224 -22.73 7.30 -4.94
CA ASP A 224 -22.48 7.76 -6.29
C ASP A 224 -21.11 8.45 -6.41
N GLY A 225 -20.36 8.14 -7.48
CA GLY A 225 -19.00 8.62 -7.70
C GLY A 225 -17.89 7.79 -7.01
N VAL A 226 -18.26 6.86 -6.12
CA VAL A 226 -17.39 5.78 -5.62
C VAL A 226 -17.74 4.48 -6.35
N TYR A 227 -19.01 4.11 -6.39
CA TYR A 227 -19.53 3.01 -7.18
C TYR A 227 -19.86 3.47 -8.60
N ASN A 228 -19.48 2.69 -9.59
CA ASN A 228 -19.87 2.85 -10.98
C ASN A 228 -20.81 1.72 -11.41
N SER A 229 -22.06 2.05 -11.70
CA SER A 229 -23.09 1.05 -12.06
C SER A 229 -22.85 0.39 -13.42
N GLU A 230 -22.09 1.03 -14.34
CA GLU A 230 -21.79 0.48 -15.66
C GLU A 230 -20.72 -0.60 -15.59
N THR A 231 -19.70 -0.41 -14.73
CA THR A 231 -18.59 -1.34 -14.58
C THR A 231 -18.77 -2.31 -13.41
N GLY A 232 -19.66 -2.00 -12.48
CA GLY A 232 -19.82 -2.77 -11.23
C GLY A 232 -18.69 -2.57 -10.23
N LEU A 233 -17.78 -1.62 -10.46
CA LEU A 233 -16.59 -1.42 -9.66
C LEU A 233 -16.73 -0.27 -8.67
N VAL A 234 -16.02 -0.37 -7.56
CA VAL A 234 -15.82 0.70 -6.59
C VAL A 234 -14.44 1.32 -6.76
N LYS A 235 -14.37 2.64 -6.71
CA LYS A 235 -13.14 3.41 -6.90
C LYS A 235 -12.63 3.93 -5.57
N PHE A 236 -11.39 3.61 -5.23
CA PHE A 236 -10.70 4.19 -4.11
C PHE A 236 -9.51 5.02 -4.55
N ARG A 237 -9.33 6.13 -3.85
CA ARG A 237 -8.11 6.96 -3.90
C ARG A 237 -7.25 6.62 -2.70
N ASN A 238 -5.98 6.96 -2.75
CA ASN A 238 -5.03 6.73 -1.66
C ASN A 238 -4.86 5.24 -1.31
N VAL A 239 -4.94 4.38 -2.30
CA VAL A 239 -4.54 2.96 -2.21
C VAL A 239 -3.26 2.77 -2.99
N CYS A 240 -2.32 2.04 -2.44
CA CYS A 240 -1.04 1.74 -3.07
C CYS A 240 -0.58 0.31 -2.77
N TRP A 241 0.39 -0.14 -3.54
CA TRP A 241 1.11 -1.36 -3.29
C TRP A 241 2.26 -1.07 -2.33
N PHE A 242 2.47 -1.98 -1.38
CA PHE A 242 3.60 -2.01 -0.47
C PHE A 242 4.40 -3.27 -0.74
N THR A 243 5.72 -3.15 -0.85
CA THR A 243 6.60 -4.26 -1.21
C THR A 243 8.01 -4.08 -0.64
N ASN A 244 8.75 -5.18 -0.55
CA ASN A 244 10.19 -5.21 -0.35
C ASN A 244 10.91 -5.89 -1.53
N ILE A 245 10.21 -6.07 -2.66
CA ILE A 245 10.78 -6.57 -3.91
C ILE A 245 11.17 -5.37 -4.77
N ASP A 246 12.40 -5.34 -5.26
CA ASP A 246 12.91 -4.23 -6.03
C ASP A 246 12.30 -4.15 -7.44
N HIS A 247 12.22 -2.93 -7.98
CA HIS A 247 11.66 -2.67 -9.31
C HIS A 247 12.26 -1.40 -9.95
N GLY A 248 12.32 -1.37 -11.28
CA GLY A 248 13.03 -0.31 -12.02
C GLY A 248 12.48 1.10 -11.83
N ARG A 249 11.21 1.27 -11.45
CA ARG A 249 10.64 2.60 -11.18
C ARG A 249 11.28 3.28 -9.97
N ARG A 250 11.65 2.52 -8.96
CA ARG A 250 12.29 3.00 -7.74
C ARG A 250 13.66 3.63 -7.99
N HIS A 251 14.35 3.21 -9.05
CA HIS A 251 15.68 3.68 -9.44
C HIS A 251 15.65 4.77 -10.54
N ARG A 252 14.50 5.39 -10.77
CA ARG A 252 14.38 6.50 -11.73
C ARG A 252 14.52 7.83 -11.02
N PRO A 253 15.62 8.57 -11.23
CA PRO A 253 15.78 9.89 -10.62
C PRO A 253 14.69 10.86 -11.09
N LEU A 254 14.24 11.71 -10.19
CA LEU A 254 13.36 12.82 -10.55
C LEU A 254 14.13 13.87 -11.34
N THR A 255 13.56 14.31 -12.45
CA THR A 255 14.03 15.50 -13.16
C THR A 255 13.52 16.74 -12.44
N LEU A 256 14.42 17.53 -11.88
CA LEU A 256 14.11 18.66 -11.00
C LEU A 256 14.64 19.96 -11.57
N MET A 257 13.91 21.06 -11.33
CA MET A 257 14.37 22.42 -11.58
C MET A 257 15.18 22.94 -10.38
N THR A 258 16.03 23.92 -10.62
CA THR A 258 16.67 24.68 -9.53
C THR A 258 15.64 25.47 -8.71
N MET A 259 16.01 25.93 -7.52
CA MET A 259 15.14 26.77 -6.69
C MET A 259 14.68 28.02 -7.45
N ASP A 260 15.62 28.75 -8.07
CA ASP A 260 15.30 29.96 -8.86
C ASP A 260 14.34 29.62 -10.03
N ALA A 261 14.59 28.53 -10.74
CA ALA A 261 13.70 28.11 -11.84
C ALA A 261 12.29 27.76 -11.35
N ASN A 262 12.16 27.09 -10.21
CA ASN A 262 10.85 26.81 -9.61
C ASN A 262 10.11 28.11 -9.23
N LEU A 263 10.78 29.07 -8.59
CA LEU A 263 10.19 30.34 -8.19
C LEU A 263 9.71 31.16 -9.40
N ARG A 264 10.40 31.07 -10.54
CA ARG A 264 10.04 31.80 -11.76
C ARG A 264 9.02 31.08 -12.64
N PHE A 265 9.16 29.78 -12.80
CA PHE A 265 8.50 29.05 -13.88
C PHE A 265 7.57 27.92 -13.40
N SER A 266 7.47 27.64 -12.09
CA SER A 266 6.54 26.62 -11.59
C SER A 266 5.12 26.85 -12.13
N LYS A 267 4.42 25.76 -12.40
CA LYS A 267 2.98 25.78 -12.71
C LYS A 267 2.10 25.99 -11.46
N HIS A 268 2.68 25.87 -10.27
CA HIS A 268 1.99 25.93 -8.98
C HIS A 268 2.01 27.37 -8.43
N LYS A 269 0.84 27.91 -8.17
CA LYS A 269 0.66 29.27 -7.65
C LYS A 269 1.26 29.46 -6.25
N GLU A 270 1.36 28.39 -5.50
CA GLU A 270 1.91 28.35 -4.14
C GLU A 270 3.43 28.59 -4.12
N ILE A 271 4.10 28.52 -5.29
CA ILE A 271 5.55 28.69 -5.44
C ILE A 271 5.88 29.83 -6.40
N LYS A 272 5.22 29.86 -7.55
CA LYS A 272 5.52 30.82 -8.62
C LYS A 272 5.34 32.26 -8.15
N GLY A 273 6.38 33.06 -8.38
CA GLY A 273 6.39 34.47 -8.05
C GLY A 273 6.80 34.81 -6.63
N LYS A 274 7.10 33.81 -5.80
CA LYS A 274 7.71 34.02 -4.49
C LYS A 274 9.19 34.35 -4.63
N THR A 275 9.75 34.98 -3.56
CA THR A 275 11.19 35.25 -3.44
C THR A 275 11.96 34.06 -2.89
N GLU A 276 11.29 33.22 -2.10
CA GLU A 276 11.85 32.03 -1.46
C GLU A 276 10.76 31.02 -1.13
N TYR A 277 11.14 29.79 -0.79
CA TYR A 277 10.22 28.77 -0.26
C TYR A 277 9.85 29.10 1.18
N ASP A 278 8.60 28.79 1.57
CA ASP A 278 8.16 28.94 2.95
C ASP A 278 8.99 28.02 3.86
N ARG A 279 9.26 28.46 5.09
CA ARG A 279 9.95 27.66 6.12
C ARG A 279 8.98 27.26 7.22
N TYR A 280 9.22 26.09 7.78
CA TYR A 280 8.42 25.66 8.93
C TYR A 280 8.78 26.46 10.18
N ASP A 281 7.77 26.65 11.05
CA ASP A 281 7.95 27.23 12.38
C ASP A 281 8.69 26.26 13.33
N ASN A 282 8.36 24.99 13.22
CA ASN A 282 8.82 23.96 14.15
C ASN A 282 9.85 22.98 13.57
N TYR A 283 10.25 23.12 12.31
CA TYR A 283 11.30 22.30 11.69
C TYR A 283 12.31 23.18 10.97
N ASP A 284 13.58 22.89 11.09
CA ASP A 284 14.61 23.55 10.27
C ASP A 284 14.60 22.96 8.85
N ALA A 285 13.53 23.27 8.12
CA ALA A 285 13.26 22.76 6.78
C ALA A 285 12.38 23.73 5.98
N ILE A 286 12.45 23.63 4.66
CA ILE A 286 11.54 24.34 3.74
C ILE A 286 10.31 23.51 3.43
N GLU A 287 9.17 24.17 3.23
CA GLU A 287 7.93 23.57 2.73
C GLU A 287 8.00 23.42 1.22
N VAL A 288 7.90 22.19 0.72
CA VAL A 288 7.84 21.87 -0.70
C VAL A 288 6.47 21.21 -0.98
N PRO A 289 5.46 21.99 -1.38
CA PRO A 289 4.07 21.52 -1.44
C PRO A 289 3.81 20.48 -2.56
N PHE A 290 4.72 20.36 -3.55
CA PHE A 290 4.57 19.45 -4.69
C PHE A 290 5.87 18.72 -5.00
N THR A 291 5.80 17.44 -5.32
CA THR A 291 6.98 16.62 -5.65
C THR A 291 7.77 17.15 -6.84
N ASP A 292 7.11 17.73 -7.85
CA ASP A 292 7.75 18.32 -9.03
C ASP A 292 8.33 19.73 -8.79
N SER A 293 8.24 20.20 -7.57
CA SER A 293 8.81 21.49 -7.13
C SER A 293 9.94 21.31 -6.13
N ILE A 294 10.44 20.10 -5.95
CA ILE A 294 11.67 19.86 -5.18
C ILE A 294 12.82 20.56 -5.90
N PRO A 295 13.54 21.52 -5.25
CA PRO A 295 14.67 22.18 -5.88
C PRO A 295 15.87 21.24 -5.99
N SER A 296 16.53 21.23 -7.15
CA SER A 296 17.69 20.36 -7.42
C SER A 296 18.99 20.82 -6.75
N ASP A 297 19.03 22.07 -6.31
CA ASP A 297 20.20 22.81 -5.82
C ASP A 297 20.09 23.24 -4.34
N TYR A 298 19.20 22.62 -3.58
CA TYR A 298 19.02 22.92 -2.16
C TYR A 298 19.60 21.81 -1.27
N ASP A 299 20.62 22.15 -0.49
CA ASP A 299 21.32 21.20 0.38
C ASP A 299 20.68 20.98 1.75
N GLY A 300 19.63 21.77 2.07
CA GLY A 300 18.93 21.69 3.35
C GLY A 300 17.85 20.60 3.40
N VAL A 301 17.16 20.55 4.53
CA VAL A 301 16.04 19.65 4.73
C VAL A 301 14.78 20.19 4.06
N MET A 302 14.02 19.34 3.42
CA MET A 302 12.79 19.64 2.69
C MET A 302 11.63 18.80 3.20
N GLY A 303 10.50 19.44 3.52
CA GLY A 303 9.26 18.72 3.81
C GLY A 303 8.43 18.55 2.54
N VAL A 304 8.25 17.32 2.10
CA VAL A 304 7.51 16.95 0.87
C VAL A 304 6.24 16.19 1.19
N PRO A 305 5.20 16.19 0.31
CA PRO A 305 4.00 15.40 0.50
C PRO A 305 4.31 13.90 0.59
N ILE A 306 3.49 13.13 1.32
CA ILE A 306 3.63 11.67 1.39
C ILE A 306 3.58 10.98 0.01
N SER A 307 2.90 11.59 -0.96
CA SER A 307 2.88 11.13 -2.37
C SER A 307 4.25 11.17 -3.07
N PHE A 308 5.24 11.86 -2.49
CA PHE A 308 6.62 11.80 -2.96
C PHE A 308 7.15 10.37 -2.98
N LEU A 309 6.75 9.52 -2.03
CA LEU A 309 7.23 8.14 -1.95
C LEU A 309 6.86 7.29 -3.17
N ASP A 310 5.83 7.68 -3.92
CA ASP A 310 5.49 7.06 -5.21
C ASP A 310 6.57 7.28 -6.31
N LYS A 311 7.42 8.27 -6.11
CA LYS A 311 8.51 8.65 -7.01
C LYS A 311 9.87 8.69 -6.30
N TYR A 312 9.95 8.13 -5.11
CA TYR A 312 11.18 8.12 -4.33
C TYR A 312 12.27 7.31 -5.05
N CYS A 313 13.42 7.93 -5.20
CA CYS A 313 14.63 7.30 -5.71
C CYS A 313 15.68 7.28 -4.58
N PRO A 314 16.07 6.09 -4.09
CA PRO A 314 16.99 5.98 -2.96
C PRO A 314 18.42 6.44 -3.28
N GLU A 315 18.80 6.51 -4.56
CA GLU A 315 20.09 7.06 -5.00
C GLU A 315 20.10 8.59 -4.96
N GLN A 316 18.92 9.23 -5.10
CA GLN A 316 18.80 10.68 -5.18
C GLN A 316 18.52 11.33 -3.83
N PHE A 317 17.76 10.66 -2.96
CA PHE A 317 17.31 11.24 -1.70
C PHE A 317 17.56 10.35 -0.48
N GLU A 318 17.76 10.99 0.66
CA GLU A 318 17.71 10.39 1.99
C GLU A 318 16.39 10.76 2.67
N ILE A 319 15.68 9.80 3.26
CA ILE A 319 14.49 10.03 4.08
C ILE A 319 14.92 10.22 5.53
N LEU A 320 14.63 11.39 6.10
CA LEU A 320 15.03 11.76 7.46
C LEU A 320 13.97 11.46 8.50
N GLY A 321 12.70 11.71 8.16
CA GLY A 321 11.61 11.56 9.12
C GLY A 321 10.25 11.94 8.55
N THR A 322 9.25 12.06 9.42
CA THR A 322 7.89 12.50 9.07
C THR A 322 7.32 13.44 10.10
N SER A 323 6.47 14.36 9.68
CA SER A 323 5.71 15.27 10.56
C SER A 323 4.56 14.59 11.31
N ASP A 324 4.35 13.28 11.10
CA ASP A 324 3.32 12.52 11.79
C ASP A 324 4.00 11.62 12.83
N ASN A 325 3.47 11.57 14.03
CA ASN A 325 4.02 10.77 15.14
C ASN A 325 5.43 11.16 15.66
N GLY A 326 6.01 12.29 15.22
CA GLY A 326 7.30 12.75 15.71
C GLY A 326 8.49 11.84 15.42
N ILE A 327 8.41 10.99 14.39
CA ILE A 327 9.53 10.13 13.97
C ILE A 327 10.51 10.98 13.19
N ILE A 328 11.60 11.39 13.83
CA ILE A 328 12.57 12.33 13.32
C ILE A 328 13.97 11.75 13.51
N ASP A 329 14.88 12.13 12.62
CA ASP A 329 16.28 11.75 12.73
C ASP A 329 17.03 12.76 13.61
N ASP A 330 17.51 12.33 14.78
CA ASP A 330 18.25 13.17 15.74
C ASP A 330 19.52 13.79 15.14
N LYS A 331 20.09 13.18 14.10
CA LYS A 331 21.26 13.69 13.39
C LYS A 331 21.05 15.09 12.82
N TYR A 332 19.84 15.41 12.38
CA TYR A 332 19.52 16.70 11.77
C TYR A 332 18.87 17.69 12.75
N LYS A 333 18.73 17.33 14.03
CA LYS A 333 18.21 18.18 15.12
C LYS A 333 16.89 18.88 14.76
N LEU A 334 16.00 18.17 14.07
CA LEU A 334 14.69 18.69 13.73
C LEU A 334 13.87 18.87 15.01
N THR A 335 13.23 20.03 15.16
CA THR A 335 12.39 20.34 16.33
C THR A 335 10.93 20.04 16.00
N PRO A 336 10.31 19.03 16.61
CA PRO A 336 9.01 18.52 16.15
C PRO A 336 7.81 19.31 16.68
N GLY A 337 7.95 20.14 17.67
CA GLY A 337 6.81 20.74 18.38
C GLY A 337 6.38 22.09 17.81
N LEU A 338 5.09 22.26 17.47
CA LEU A 338 4.53 23.59 17.20
C LEU A 338 4.75 24.53 18.39
N THR A 339 5.07 25.79 18.11
CA THR A 339 5.17 26.83 19.15
C THR A 339 3.77 27.30 19.58
N ASN A 340 3.64 27.76 20.82
CA ASN A 340 2.36 28.30 21.32
C ASN A 340 1.91 29.50 20.45
N LYS A 341 2.86 30.40 20.12
CA LYS A 341 2.59 31.54 19.25
C LYS A 341 2.02 31.11 17.89
N PHE A 342 2.61 30.11 17.24
CA PHE A 342 2.13 29.62 15.96
C PHE A 342 0.70 29.06 16.08
N VAL A 343 0.40 28.30 17.13
CA VAL A 343 -0.94 27.75 17.37
C VAL A 343 -1.97 28.86 17.57
N GLU A 344 -1.63 29.90 18.33
CA GLU A 344 -2.50 31.07 18.50
C GLU A 344 -2.76 31.78 17.15
N ASP A 345 -1.72 32.06 16.38
CA ASP A 345 -1.81 32.73 15.08
C ASP A 345 -2.64 31.88 14.08
N TYR A 346 -2.48 30.57 14.11
CA TYR A 346 -3.27 29.65 13.29
C TYR A 346 -4.77 29.77 13.58
N TYR A 347 -5.18 29.74 14.86
CA TYR A 347 -6.60 29.86 15.21
C TYR A 347 -7.15 31.27 14.99
N LYS A 348 -6.34 32.34 15.21
CA LYS A 348 -6.71 33.71 14.86
C LYS A 348 -6.98 33.88 13.37
N SER A 349 -6.27 33.11 12.52
CA SER A 349 -6.45 33.11 11.05
C SER A 349 -7.63 32.24 10.58
N GLY A 350 -8.46 31.71 11.47
CA GLY A 350 -9.61 30.86 11.15
C GLY A 350 -9.25 29.38 10.97
N GLY A 351 -8.10 28.95 11.49
CA GLY A 351 -7.67 27.55 11.47
C GLY A 351 -8.66 26.61 12.19
N THR A 352 -8.76 25.39 11.73
CA THR A 352 -9.65 24.34 12.24
C THR A 352 -8.86 23.14 12.74
N GLY A 353 -9.52 22.25 13.49
CA GLY A 353 -8.88 21.06 14.07
C GLY A 353 -8.49 21.25 15.53
N SER A 354 -7.70 20.33 16.08
CA SER A 354 -7.31 20.32 17.50
C SER A 354 -5.78 20.29 17.63
N TYR A 355 -5.16 21.43 17.45
CA TYR A 355 -3.71 21.58 17.57
C TYR A 355 -3.34 22.30 18.86
N LYS A 356 -2.19 21.94 19.41
CA LYS A 356 -1.63 22.53 20.62
C LYS A 356 -0.12 22.62 20.53
N GLU A 357 0.48 23.41 21.40
CA GLU A 357 1.92 23.45 21.58
C GLU A 357 2.52 22.04 21.71
N GLY A 358 3.66 21.81 21.10
CA GLY A 358 4.34 20.52 21.10
C GLY A 358 3.79 19.48 20.13
N ASN A 359 2.70 19.74 19.38
CA ASN A 359 2.28 18.83 18.32
C ASN A 359 3.33 18.73 17.22
N PRO A 360 3.62 17.53 16.69
CA PRO A 360 4.65 17.34 15.66
C PRO A 360 4.21 17.74 14.26
N THR A 361 2.95 18.13 14.06
CA THR A 361 2.45 18.61 12.77
C THR A 361 3.30 19.75 12.24
N ALA A 362 3.66 19.71 10.96
CA ALA A 362 4.44 20.76 10.33
C ALA A 362 3.60 22.03 10.11
N GLY A 363 3.99 23.11 10.77
CA GLY A 363 3.37 24.43 10.66
C GLY A 363 4.29 25.42 9.95
N TYR A 364 3.73 26.30 9.10
CA TYR A 364 4.48 27.32 8.38
C TYR A 364 3.65 28.59 8.16
N TYR A 365 4.31 29.70 7.93
CA TYR A 365 3.65 30.94 7.54
C TYR A 365 3.70 31.11 6.02
N GLN A 366 2.54 31.39 5.42
CA GLN A 366 2.44 31.80 4.04
C GLN A 366 1.74 33.17 3.98
N ASP A 367 2.42 34.16 3.42
CA ASP A 367 1.92 35.56 3.39
C ASP A 367 1.45 36.04 4.78
N GLN A 368 2.23 35.75 5.81
CA GLN A 368 1.97 36.04 7.22
C GLN A 368 0.76 35.27 7.84
N VAL A 369 0.12 34.39 7.10
CA VAL A 369 -0.96 33.53 7.59
C VAL A 369 -0.40 32.19 8.04
N ALA A 370 -0.65 31.81 9.27
CA ALA A 370 -0.24 30.50 9.78
C ALA A 370 -1.04 29.37 9.14
N LYS A 371 -0.36 28.37 8.61
CA LYS A 371 -0.93 27.21 7.92
C LYS A 371 -0.36 25.92 8.45
N MET A 372 -1.21 24.88 8.52
CA MET A 372 -0.79 23.51 8.81
C MET A 372 -0.55 22.77 7.50
N ALA A 373 0.65 22.20 7.34
CA ALA A 373 0.88 21.27 6.25
C ALA A 373 0.16 19.93 6.53
N TYR A 374 -0.43 19.33 5.50
CA TYR A 374 -0.81 17.93 5.59
C TYR A 374 0.46 17.09 5.78
N LYS A 375 0.34 15.85 6.21
CA LYS A 375 1.48 14.93 6.47
C LYS A 375 2.66 15.13 5.52
N ARG A 376 3.86 15.29 6.08
CA ARG A 376 5.12 15.51 5.33
C ARG A 376 6.13 14.44 5.62
N ILE A 377 6.89 14.09 4.58
CA ILE A 377 8.15 13.34 4.68
C ILE A 377 9.27 14.38 4.63
N PHE A 378 10.21 14.32 5.55
CA PHE A 378 11.42 15.13 5.52
C PHE A 378 12.51 14.39 4.76
N ILE A 379 13.05 15.07 3.75
CA ILE A 379 14.07 14.52 2.86
C ILE A 379 15.25 15.46 2.72
N LYS A 380 16.35 14.92 2.24
CA LYS A 380 17.53 15.65 1.81
C LYS A 380 18.09 15.01 0.54
N HIS A 381 18.71 15.81 -0.33
CA HIS A 381 19.50 15.24 -1.44
C HIS A 381 20.65 14.42 -0.88
N LYS A 382 20.91 13.26 -1.45
CA LYS A 382 22.15 12.53 -1.21
C LYS A 382 23.29 13.26 -1.90
N SER A 383 24.40 13.45 -1.18
CA SER A 383 25.62 13.95 -1.78
C SER A 383 26.07 12.95 -2.86
N VAL A 384 26.21 13.41 -4.09
CA VAL A 384 26.86 12.61 -5.11
C VAL A 384 28.30 12.42 -4.66
N THR A 385 28.64 11.23 -4.19
CA THR A 385 30.06 10.88 -3.99
C THR A 385 30.63 10.73 -5.39
N ILE A 386 31.36 11.78 -5.83
CA ILE A 386 32.13 11.80 -7.07
C ILE A 386 33.34 10.86 -6.92
#